data_038ea5dee28d4ee4550da71f388ddf34
#
_entry.id   038ea5dee28d4ee4550da71f388ddf34
#
_cell.length_a   1.000
_cell.length_b   1.000
_cell.length_c   1.000
_cell.angle_alpha   90.00
_cell.angle_beta   90.00
_cell.angle_gamma   90.00
#
_symmetry.space_group_name_H-M   'P 1'
#
loop_
_entity.id
_entity.type
_entity.pdbx_description
1 polymer ?
#
loop_
_entity_poly.entity_id
_entity_poly.type
_entity_poly.pdbx_seq_one_letter_code
_entity_poly.pdbx_strand_id
1 'polypeptide(L)'
;MNSYRNSEPAPPIMQGSPPQMVPPKLDWDRPPWNRWAFQHIREILPTVEVWRGNGHRHRLERAEVNLDPLPVDDSMGQPTTLAGLLDETYTDGFLVLKDGKIVYERYFNGMTERTLHLSQSMAKSVTASVFGILVGRGLIDPASPVTTYLPELEATGWAGASVQHVLDMTSGVRFSEEYTDPYSDIGQVDVATGWKPVPPGSDPAFRWPSHIFELILGLKEKSRPHGAAFEYRSIETDVLAFIMERVSGKRLAQLVSEELWQKLGADESACFTVDSAGYAVADGGFNATLRDYGRFGQLILDNGGGVVPADWIEATRNGRHGPDFSPSLPEGSYRNQFWIEDPRSRALMCRGVFGQLIHIDWDTKMVVVKLSSYPNFTNVAYSVATLKTVHAIALA
;
A
#
# COMPACT_ATOMS: atom_id res chain seq x y z
N MET A 1 30.96 12.10 -4.93
CA MET A 1 30.21 10.83 -5.11
C MET A 1 28.80 11.21 -5.53
N ASN A 2 28.29 10.67 -6.64
CA ASN A 2 26.89 10.88 -6.96
C ASN A 2 26.07 10.20 -5.87
N SER A 3 25.20 10.98 -5.23
CA SER A 3 24.27 10.44 -4.24
C SER A 3 23.39 9.39 -4.91
N TYR A 4 23.06 8.31 -4.20
CA TYR A 4 22.04 7.33 -4.63
C TYR A 4 20.75 8.02 -5.10
N ARG A 5 20.37 9.15 -4.52
CA ARG A 5 19.21 9.96 -4.94
C ARG A 5 19.24 10.39 -6.41
N ASN A 6 20.45 10.57 -6.96
CA ASN A 6 20.65 11.00 -8.33
C ASN A 6 21.02 9.84 -9.28
N SER A 7 20.95 8.59 -8.81
CA SER A 7 21.17 7.44 -9.67
C SER A 7 19.90 7.11 -10.46
N GLU A 8 20.03 6.95 -11.75
CA GLU A 8 18.98 6.53 -12.66
C GLU A 8 19.37 5.19 -13.29
N PRO A 9 19.16 4.07 -12.61
CA PRO A 9 19.59 2.76 -13.10
C PRO A 9 18.66 2.21 -14.20
N ALA A 10 18.16 3.09 -15.07
CA ALA A 10 17.37 2.69 -16.22
C ALA A 10 18.21 1.88 -17.22
N PRO A 11 17.59 0.96 -17.97
CA PRO A 11 18.26 0.28 -19.08
C PRO A 11 18.80 1.30 -20.09
N PRO A 12 20.06 1.15 -20.54
CA PRO A 12 20.64 2.09 -21.49
C PRO A 12 19.98 1.97 -22.86
N ILE A 13 19.95 3.08 -23.59
CA ILE A 13 19.53 3.09 -25.00
C ILE A 13 20.50 2.24 -25.81
N MET A 14 19.99 1.39 -26.71
CA MET A 14 20.78 0.57 -27.59
C MET A 14 21.66 1.44 -28.53
N GLN A 15 22.98 1.29 -28.42
CA GLN A 15 23.98 2.02 -29.22
C GLN A 15 25.05 1.07 -29.75
N GLY A 16 24.65 0.03 -30.46
CA GLY A 16 25.56 -0.93 -31.10
C GLY A 16 25.99 -2.12 -30.25
N SER A 17 25.68 -2.11 -28.95
CA SER A 17 25.81 -3.27 -28.05
C SER A 17 24.45 -3.58 -27.44
N PRO A 18 24.14 -4.84 -27.10
CA PRO A 18 22.92 -5.15 -26.37
C PRO A 18 22.83 -4.30 -25.10
N PRO A 19 21.69 -3.65 -24.82
CA PRO A 19 21.52 -2.89 -23.58
C PRO A 19 21.65 -3.82 -22.37
N GLN A 20 22.07 -3.27 -21.25
CA GLN A 20 22.00 -3.99 -19.99
C GLN A 20 20.54 -4.34 -19.70
N MET A 21 20.30 -5.50 -19.10
CA MET A 21 18.97 -5.92 -18.71
C MET A 21 18.40 -4.98 -17.62
N VAL A 22 17.08 -5.01 -17.46
CA VAL A 22 16.39 -4.44 -16.31
C VAL A 22 17.00 -4.92 -14.98
N PRO A 23 16.71 -4.26 -13.86
CA PRO A 23 17.29 -4.62 -12.56
C PRO A 23 17.26 -6.11 -12.25
N PRO A 24 18.27 -6.64 -11.56
CA PRO A 24 18.27 -8.05 -11.15
C PRO A 24 17.02 -8.37 -10.35
N LYS A 25 16.34 -9.48 -10.67
CA LYS A 25 15.08 -9.85 -10.02
C LYS A 25 15.20 -10.04 -8.50
N LEU A 26 16.38 -10.34 -7.99
CA LEU A 26 16.65 -10.46 -6.56
C LEU A 26 16.66 -9.10 -5.85
N ASP A 27 17.11 -8.05 -6.52
CA ASP A 27 17.45 -6.76 -5.92
C ASP A 27 16.65 -5.58 -6.47
N TRP A 28 15.62 -5.82 -7.30
CA TRP A 28 14.88 -4.76 -7.98
C TRP A 28 14.25 -3.74 -7.02
N ASP A 29 13.89 -4.17 -5.81
CA ASP A 29 13.30 -3.36 -4.73
C ASP A 29 14.34 -2.68 -3.83
N ARG A 30 15.64 -2.86 -4.13
CA ARG A 30 16.73 -2.32 -3.31
C ARG A 30 17.51 -1.22 -4.04
N PRO A 31 18.19 -0.34 -3.29
CA PRO A 31 19.08 0.67 -3.89
C PRO A 31 20.18 0.05 -4.78
N PRO A 32 20.51 0.68 -5.89
CA PRO A 32 19.90 1.89 -6.47
C PRO A 32 18.68 1.60 -7.34
N TRP A 33 18.30 0.33 -7.53
CA TRP A 33 17.33 -0.13 -8.50
C TRP A 33 15.90 0.34 -8.21
N ASN A 34 15.50 0.39 -6.92
CA ASN A 34 14.14 0.75 -6.52
C ASN A 34 13.71 2.15 -6.98
N ARG A 35 14.68 3.09 -7.18
CA ARG A 35 14.41 4.42 -7.75
C ARG A 35 13.76 4.35 -9.14
N TRP A 36 14.17 3.37 -9.94
CA TRP A 36 13.60 3.13 -11.27
C TRP A 36 12.48 2.09 -11.22
N ALA A 37 12.70 1.01 -10.49
CA ALA A 37 11.83 -0.16 -10.50
C ALA A 37 10.39 0.13 -10.05
N PHE A 38 10.21 0.98 -9.02
CA PHE A 38 8.86 1.29 -8.50
C PHE A 38 7.98 2.04 -9.50
N GLN A 39 8.59 2.66 -10.50
CA GLN A 39 7.92 3.33 -11.62
C GLN A 39 7.77 2.42 -12.86
N HIS A 40 8.40 1.23 -12.87
CA HIS A 40 8.51 0.35 -14.04
C HIS A 40 8.17 -1.12 -13.72
N ILE A 41 7.30 -1.36 -12.74
CA ILE A 41 6.95 -2.70 -12.27
C ILE A 41 6.53 -3.63 -13.40
N ARG A 42 5.79 -3.10 -14.38
CA ARG A 42 5.29 -3.87 -15.53
C ARG A 42 6.39 -4.40 -16.46
N GLU A 43 7.61 -3.87 -16.34
CA GLU A 43 8.79 -4.35 -17.09
C GLU A 43 9.55 -5.42 -16.31
N ILE A 44 9.25 -5.62 -15.02
CA ILE A 44 9.99 -6.51 -14.11
C ILE A 44 9.14 -7.72 -13.72
N LEU A 45 7.87 -7.51 -13.42
CA LEU A 45 6.96 -8.50 -12.84
C LEU A 45 5.71 -8.68 -13.70
N PRO A 46 5.12 -9.90 -13.74
CA PRO A 46 3.80 -10.11 -14.32
C PRO A 46 2.75 -9.26 -13.62
N THR A 47 1.83 -8.68 -14.40
CA THR A 47 0.76 -7.83 -13.88
C THR A 47 -0.58 -8.15 -14.51
N VAL A 48 -1.66 -7.82 -13.78
CA VAL A 48 -3.02 -7.82 -14.28
C VAL A 48 -3.60 -6.41 -14.20
N GLU A 49 -4.28 -5.98 -15.27
CA GLU A 49 -4.86 -4.66 -15.34
C GLU A 49 -6.07 -4.52 -14.41
N VAL A 50 -6.16 -3.34 -13.77
CA VAL A 50 -7.36 -2.81 -13.14
C VAL A 50 -7.88 -1.71 -14.06
N TRP A 51 -8.78 -2.08 -14.95
CA TRP A 51 -9.26 -1.19 -16.00
C TRP A 51 -10.07 -0.03 -15.43
N ARG A 52 -9.78 1.19 -15.91
CA ARG A 52 -10.46 2.41 -15.47
C ARG A 52 -11.86 2.62 -16.06
N GLY A 53 -12.29 1.76 -16.99
CA GLY A 53 -13.54 1.93 -17.71
C GLY A 53 -13.48 2.98 -18.83
N ASN A 54 -14.60 3.12 -19.52
CA ASN A 54 -14.81 4.16 -20.54
C ASN A 54 -15.48 5.43 -19.99
N GLY A 55 -15.70 5.50 -18.66
CA GLY A 55 -16.33 6.63 -17.99
C GLY A 55 -15.53 7.92 -18.09
N HIS A 56 -16.16 9.04 -17.70
CA HIS A 56 -15.49 10.33 -17.62
C HIS A 56 -14.39 10.29 -16.58
N ARG A 57 -13.26 10.95 -16.90
CA ARG A 57 -12.21 11.22 -15.93
C ARG A 57 -12.69 12.30 -14.97
N HIS A 58 -12.58 12.05 -13.68
CA HIS A 58 -12.83 13.10 -12.70
C HIS A 58 -11.69 14.09 -12.71
N ARG A 59 -11.93 15.28 -13.31
CA ARG A 59 -10.90 16.30 -13.39
C ARG A 59 -10.71 16.96 -12.03
N LEU A 60 -9.50 16.84 -11.49
CA LEU A 60 -9.10 17.59 -10.30
C LEU A 60 -8.85 19.04 -10.70
N GLU A 61 -9.62 19.98 -10.14
CA GLU A 61 -9.39 21.40 -10.30
C GLU A 61 -8.05 21.81 -9.66
N ARG A 62 -7.47 22.91 -10.13
CA ARG A 62 -6.21 23.43 -9.60
C ARG A 62 -6.44 24.76 -8.87
N ALA A 63 -5.83 24.89 -7.70
CA ALA A 63 -5.73 26.11 -6.91
C ALA A 63 -4.30 26.21 -6.34
N GLU A 64 -3.31 26.15 -7.24
CA GLU A 64 -1.91 25.95 -6.90
C GLU A 64 -1.34 27.09 -6.05
N VAL A 65 -0.60 26.70 -5.02
CA VAL A 65 0.23 27.58 -4.19
C VAL A 65 1.67 27.07 -4.23
N ASN A 66 2.63 27.98 -4.11
CA ASN A 66 4.03 27.57 -4.03
C ASN A 66 4.37 27.18 -2.59
N LEU A 67 4.39 25.88 -2.32
CA LEU A 67 4.81 25.33 -1.03
C LEU A 67 6.30 24.96 -0.98
N ASP A 68 7.06 25.06 -2.06
CA ASP A 68 8.49 24.73 -2.07
C ASP A 68 9.28 25.38 -0.91
N PRO A 69 9.08 26.70 -0.59
CA PRO A 69 9.80 27.37 0.48
C PRO A 69 9.17 27.18 1.87
N LEU A 70 8.09 26.40 2.03
CA LEU A 70 7.45 26.20 3.34
C LEU A 70 8.49 25.70 4.35
N PRO A 71 8.70 26.41 5.47
CA PRO A 71 9.65 25.98 6.50
C PRO A 71 9.15 24.70 7.18
N VAL A 72 10.01 23.70 7.23
CA VAL A 72 9.77 22.41 7.90
C VAL A 72 11.08 21.95 8.55
N ASP A 73 11.03 20.87 9.32
CA ASP A 73 12.22 20.21 9.83
C ASP A 73 12.61 19.02 8.94
N ASP A 74 13.89 18.79 8.76
CA ASP A 74 14.43 17.59 8.15
C ASP A 74 14.29 16.35 9.06
N SER A 75 14.80 15.21 8.62
CA SER A 75 14.72 13.96 9.38
C SER A 75 15.56 13.97 10.66
N MET A 76 16.50 14.90 10.79
CA MET A 76 17.33 15.13 11.97
C MET A 76 16.78 16.26 12.87
N GLY A 77 15.64 16.84 12.53
CA GLY A 77 15.03 17.96 13.25
C GLY A 77 15.72 19.31 12.99
N GLN A 78 16.46 19.45 11.87
CA GLN A 78 17.09 20.71 11.49
C GLN A 78 16.19 21.48 10.52
N PRO A 79 16.17 22.81 10.59
CA PRO A 79 15.36 23.63 9.71
C PRO A 79 15.71 23.39 8.22
N THR A 80 14.70 23.15 7.42
CA THR A 80 14.78 23.00 5.97
C THR A 80 13.52 23.55 5.31
N THR A 81 13.32 23.29 4.04
CA THR A 81 12.09 23.62 3.31
C THR A 81 11.36 22.35 2.87
N LEU A 82 10.09 22.47 2.48
CA LEU A 82 9.35 21.34 1.91
C LEU A 82 10.14 20.72 0.74
N ALA A 83 10.64 21.53 -0.18
CA ALA A 83 11.44 21.03 -1.30
C ALA A 83 12.69 20.26 -0.83
N GLY A 84 13.37 20.76 0.21
CA GLY A 84 14.55 20.10 0.80
C GLY A 84 14.20 18.76 1.43
N LEU A 85 13.10 18.69 2.18
CA LEU A 85 12.65 17.43 2.77
C LEU A 85 12.21 16.40 1.73
N LEU A 86 11.50 16.84 0.67
CA LEU A 86 11.09 15.94 -0.42
C LEU A 86 12.30 15.33 -1.13
N ASP A 87 13.37 16.11 -1.34
CA ASP A 87 14.63 15.58 -1.89
C ASP A 87 15.32 14.64 -0.91
N GLU A 88 15.48 15.02 0.36
CA GLU A 88 16.08 14.18 1.40
C GLU A 88 15.39 12.82 1.52
N THR A 89 14.06 12.82 1.46
CA THR A 89 13.24 11.63 1.65
C THR A 89 12.93 10.87 0.36
N TYR A 90 13.79 10.95 -0.65
CA TYR A 90 13.71 10.16 -1.90
C TYR A 90 12.31 10.16 -2.53
N THR A 91 11.66 11.31 -2.54
CA THR A 91 10.32 11.47 -3.11
C THR A 91 10.35 11.29 -4.63
N ASP A 92 9.39 10.56 -5.17
CA ASP A 92 9.16 10.38 -6.60
C ASP A 92 7.95 11.20 -7.06
N GLY A 93 6.89 11.25 -6.23
CA GLY A 93 5.71 12.08 -6.47
C GLY A 93 5.14 12.63 -5.18
N PHE A 94 4.67 13.87 -5.20
CA PHE A 94 4.02 14.51 -4.06
C PHE A 94 2.81 15.32 -4.50
N LEU A 95 1.66 15.08 -3.90
CA LEU A 95 0.39 15.73 -4.22
C LEU A 95 -0.31 16.18 -2.95
N VAL A 96 -0.83 17.38 -2.95
CA VAL A 96 -1.73 17.91 -1.91
C VAL A 96 -3.04 18.30 -2.56
N LEU A 97 -4.13 17.70 -2.12
CA LEU A 97 -5.49 18.15 -2.40
C LEU A 97 -6.03 18.85 -1.15
N LYS A 98 -6.66 20.00 -1.33
CA LYS A 98 -7.41 20.72 -0.29
C LYS A 98 -8.78 21.13 -0.85
N ASP A 99 -9.85 20.82 -0.15
CA ASP A 99 -11.22 21.00 -0.63
C ASP A 99 -11.44 20.42 -2.06
N GLY A 100 -10.85 19.26 -2.34
CA GLY A 100 -10.95 18.56 -3.63
C GLY A 100 -10.12 19.15 -4.78
N LYS A 101 -9.29 20.18 -4.52
CA LYS A 101 -8.47 20.84 -5.53
C LYS A 101 -6.99 20.57 -5.32
N ILE A 102 -6.25 20.42 -6.43
CA ILE A 102 -4.79 20.34 -6.39
C ILE A 102 -4.25 21.72 -5.95
N VAL A 103 -3.66 21.77 -4.76
CA VAL A 103 -2.97 22.96 -4.27
C VAL A 103 -1.46 22.87 -4.43
N TYR A 104 -0.91 21.65 -4.51
CA TYR A 104 0.51 21.44 -4.77
C TYR A 104 0.72 20.08 -5.42
N GLU A 105 1.58 20.02 -6.42
CA GLU A 105 1.90 18.79 -7.14
C GLU A 105 3.33 18.85 -7.67
N ARG A 106 4.13 17.81 -7.38
CA ARG A 106 5.52 17.69 -7.86
C ARG A 106 5.81 16.25 -8.27
N TYR A 107 6.66 16.14 -9.28
CA TYR A 107 7.18 14.89 -9.81
C TYR A 107 8.70 14.96 -9.84
N PHE A 108 9.34 13.89 -9.42
CA PHE A 108 10.79 13.77 -9.33
C PHE A 108 11.24 12.47 -9.99
N ASN A 109 12.54 12.28 -10.15
CA ASN A 109 13.13 11.02 -10.56
C ASN A 109 12.51 10.47 -11.87
N GLY A 110 12.25 11.36 -12.85
CA GLY A 110 11.66 10.98 -14.14
C GLY A 110 10.17 10.65 -14.11
N MET A 111 9.52 10.66 -12.94
CA MET A 111 8.09 10.42 -12.83
C MET A 111 7.28 11.49 -13.57
N THR A 112 6.17 11.09 -14.16
CA THR A 112 5.22 11.95 -14.88
C THR A 112 3.79 11.74 -14.37
N GLU A 113 2.85 12.56 -14.82
CA GLU A 113 1.43 12.44 -14.50
C GLU A 113 0.83 11.07 -14.83
N ARG A 114 1.42 10.37 -15.81
CA ARG A 114 0.94 9.06 -16.29
C ARG A 114 1.73 7.88 -15.73
N THR A 115 2.80 8.13 -15.01
CA THR A 115 3.64 7.09 -14.46
C THR A 115 2.88 6.35 -13.35
N LEU A 116 2.75 5.04 -13.50
CA LEU A 116 2.29 4.17 -12.42
C LEU A 116 3.42 4.00 -11.42
N HIS A 117 3.11 4.03 -10.14
CA HIS A 117 4.07 3.80 -9.07
C HIS A 117 3.57 2.71 -8.14
N LEU A 118 4.46 1.82 -7.71
CA LEU A 118 4.16 0.75 -6.78
C LEU A 118 3.70 1.31 -5.45
N SER A 119 2.54 0.85 -4.98
CA SER A 119 1.93 1.31 -3.72
C SER A 119 2.55 0.70 -2.48
N GLN A 120 3.22 -0.45 -2.61
CA GLN A 120 3.51 -1.26 -1.45
C GLN A 120 2.22 -1.45 -0.62
N SER A 121 2.30 -1.48 0.69
CA SER A 121 1.14 -1.77 1.56
C SER A 121 -0.03 -0.76 1.50
N MET A 122 0.06 0.36 0.76
CA MET A 122 -1.15 1.15 0.48
C MET A 122 -2.21 0.33 -0.31
N ALA A 123 -1.80 -0.72 -1.02
CA ALA A 123 -2.68 -1.68 -1.68
C ALA A 123 -3.74 -2.26 -0.74
N LYS A 124 -3.37 -2.47 0.54
CA LYS A 124 -4.25 -3.04 1.56
C LYS A 124 -5.52 -2.21 1.74
N SER A 125 -5.36 -0.89 1.80
CA SER A 125 -6.50 0.04 1.96
C SER A 125 -7.39 0.11 0.71
N VAL A 126 -6.80 -0.01 -0.49
CA VAL A 126 -7.56 -0.10 -1.74
C VAL A 126 -8.39 -1.38 -1.75
N THR A 127 -7.78 -2.52 -1.45
CA THR A 127 -8.45 -3.82 -1.35
C THR A 127 -9.56 -3.80 -0.30
N ALA A 128 -9.29 -3.27 0.89
CA ALA A 128 -10.25 -3.19 1.98
C ALA A 128 -11.43 -2.25 1.68
N SER A 129 -11.24 -1.23 0.86
CA SER A 129 -12.35 -0.37 0.42
C SER A 129 -13.36 -1.16 -0.43
N VAL A 130 -12.87 -2.01 -1.33
CA VAL A 130 -13.74 -2.92 -2.11
C VAL A 130 -14.34 -4.00 -1.21
N PHE A 131 -13.58 -4.49 -0.23
CA PHE A 131 -14.10 -5.39 0.80
C PHE A 131 -15.32 -4.79 1.53
N GLY A 132 -15.20 -3.53 1.94
CA GLY A 132 -16.29 -2.77 2.56
C GLY A 132 -17.54 -2.66 1.67
N ILE A 133 -17.37 -2.56 0.35
CA ILE A 133 -18.51 -2.57 -0.59
C ILE A 133 -19.23 -3.92 -0.54
N LEU A 134 -18.50 -5.04 -0.49
CA LEU A 134 -19.09 -6.37 -0.41
C LEU A 134 -19.78 -6.61 0.95
N VAL A 135 -19.22 -6.09 2.04
CA VAL A 135 -19.86 -6.09 3.36
C VAL A 135 -21.17 -5.28 3.33
N GLY A 136 -21.14 -4.07 2.78
CA GLY A 136 -22.34 -3.23 2.65
C GLY A 136 -23.46 -3.83 1.81
N ARG A 137 -23.13 -4.77 0.93
CA ARG A 137 -24.10 -5.57 0.15
C ARG A 137 -24.58 -6.83 0.89
N GLY A 138 -24.08 -7.11 2.08
CA GLY A 138 -24.40 -8.31 2.84
C GLY A 138 -23.80 -9.61 2.28
N LEU A 139 -22.81 -9.52 1.39
CA LEU A 139 -22.13 -10.71 0.83
C LEU A 139 -21.09 -11.28 1.81
N ILE A 140 -20.59 -10.45 2.70
CA ILE A 140 -19.61 -10.83 3.73
C ILE A 140 -20.10 -10.25 5.08
N ASP A 141 -20.13 -11.11 6.10
CA ASP A 141 -20.32 -10.70 7.48
C ASP A 141 -18.95 -10.70 8.20
N PRO A 142 -18.45 -9.53 8.64
CA PRO A 142 -17.16 -9.46 9.35
C PRO A 142 -17.12 -10.21 10.67
N ALA A 143 -18.26 -10.51 11.29
CA ALA A 143 -18.32 -11.29 12.52
C ALA A 143 -18.17 -12.80 12.28
N SER A 144 -18.42 -13.26 11.06
CA SER A 144 -18.33 -14.67 10.70
C SER A 144 -16.87 -15.16 10.73
N PRO A 145 -16.62 -16.44 11.07
CA PRO A 145 -15.30 -17.04 10.92
C PRO A 145 -14.81 -16.98 9.47
N VAL A 146 -13.51 -16.78 9.25
CA VAL A 146 -12.93 -16.81 7.90
C VAL A 146 -13.17 -18.14 7.19
N THR A 147 -13.24 -19.23 7.96
CA THR A 147 -13.49 -20.60 7.46
C THR A 147 -14.89 -20.79 6.89
N THR A 148 -15.84 -19.89 7.19
CA THR A 148 -17.14 -19.84 6.53
C THR A 148 -16.99 -19.57 5.02
N TYR A 149 -16.04 -18.73 4.65
CA TYR A 149 -15.77 -18.35 3.25
C TYR A 149 -14.64 -19.17 2.64
N LEU A 150 -13.64 -19.55 3.44
CA LEU A 150 -12.46 -20.29 3.04
C LEU A 150 -12.30 -21.53 3.95
N PRO A 151 -13.11 -22.60 3.75
CA PRO A 151 -13.07 -23.81 4.59
C PRO A 151 -11.70 -24.50 4.57
N GLU A 152 -10.88 -24.27 3.54
CA GLU A 152 -9.51 -24.77 3.44
C GLU A 152 -8.61 -24.28 4.58
N LEU A 153 -8.98 -23.17 5.23
CA LEU A 153 -8.22 -22.60 6.36
C LEU A 153 -8.52 -23.26 7.71
N GLU A 154 -9.42 -24.25 7.77
CA GLU A 154 -9.76 -24.97 9.02
C GLU A 154 -8.55 -25.65 9.67
N ALA A 155 -7.57 -26.08 8.86
CA ALA A 155 -6.33 -26.69 9.34
C ALA A 155 -5.16 -25.71 9.42
N THR A 156 -5.41 -24.41 9.55
CA THR A 156 -4.41 -23.35 9.59
C THR A 156 -4.51 -22.52 10.88
N GLY A 157 -3.59 -21.59 11.07
CA GLY A 157 -3.62 -20.64 12.17
C GLY A 157 -4.84 -19.73 12.21
N TRP A 158 -5.60 -19.61 11.10
CA TRP A 158 -6.83 -18.81 11.03
C TRP A 158 -8.08 -19.53 11.57
N ALA A 159 -8.02 -20.82 11.87
CA ALA A 159 -9.17 -21.54 12.42
C ALA A 159 -9.73 -20.84 13.68
N GLY A 160 -11.00 -20.40 13.61
CA GLY A 160 -11.68 -19.64 14.66
C GLY A 160 -11.44 -18.13 14.62
N ALA A 161 -10.63 -17.58 13.70
CA ALA A 161 -10.55 -16.15 13.48
C ALA A 161 -11.81 -15.65 12.80
N SER A 162 -12.37 -14.53 13.25
CA SER A 162 -13.39 -13.81 12.47
C SER A 162 -12.75 -13.04 11.31
N VAL A 163 -13.53 -12.71 10.29
CA VAL A 163 -13.11 -11.82 9.21
C VAL A 163 -12.65 -10.46 9.77
N GLN A 164 -13.31 -9.95 10.83
CA GLN A 164 -12.91 -8.71 11.47
C GLN A 164 -11.52 -8.81 12.11
N HIS A 165 -11.15 -9.95 12.69
CA HIS A 165 -9.78 -10.13 13.22
C HIS A 165 -8.73 -9.99 12.11
N VAL A 166 -9.02 -10.49 10.92
CA VAL A 166 -8.14 -10.37 9.74
C VAL A 166 -8.10 -8.93 9.23
N LEU A 167 -9.26 -8.25 9.13
CA LEU A 167 -9.35 -6.85 8.75
C LEU A 167 -8.53 -5.91 9.66
N ASP A 168 -8.51 -6.20 10.95
CA ASP A 168 -7.88 -5.38 11.98
C ASP A 168 -6.45 -5.86 12.33
N MET A 169 -5.94 -6.88 11.63
CA MET A 169 -4.64 -7.50 11.94
C MET A 169 -4.51 -7.91 13.41
N THR A 170 -5.59 -8.45 13.96
CA THR A 170 -5.68 -8.98 15.32
C THR A 170 -5.89 -10.50 15.32
N SER A 171 -5.73 -11.16 14.18
CA SER A 171 -5.67 -12.62 14.16
C SER A 171 -4.48 -13.09 15.02
N GLY A 172 -4.55 -14.26 15.57
CA GLY A 172 -3.44 -14.78 16.37
C GLY A 172 -2.43 -15.60 15.55
N VAL A 173 -2.50 -15.55 14.23
CA VAL A 173 -1.62 -16.33 13.35
C VAL A 173 -0.17 -15.94 13.57
N ARG A 174 0.72 -16.91 13.71
CA ARG A 174 2.16 -16.66 13.77
C ARG A 174 2.65 -16.31 12.37
N PHE A 175 3.18 -15.09 12.24
CA PHE A 175 3.73 -14.57 10.99
C PHE A 175 4.85 -13.57 11.30
N SER A 176 6.00 -13.69 10.63
CA SER A 176 7.15 -12.79 10.80
C SER A 176 7.22 -11.78 9.67
N GLU A 177 7.14 -10.49 10.00
CA GLU A 177 7.37 -9.35 9.09
C GLU A 177 8.85 -8.92 9.04
N GLU A 178 9.80 -9.83 9.24
CA GLU A 178 11.23 -9.51 9.17
C GLU A 178 11.70 -9.44 7.70
N TYR A 179 11.72 -8.24 7.14
CA TYR A 179 12.00 -7.98 5.72
C TYR A 179 13.44 -8.28 5.28
N THR A 180 14.36 -8.44 6.22
CA THR A 180 15.78 -8.67 5.90
C THR A 180 16.16 -10.14 5.88
N ASP A 181 15.30 -11.01 6.45
CA ASP A 181 15.47 -12.46 6.44
C ASP A 181 14.62 -13.10 5.32
N PRO A 182 15.24 -13.67 4.28
CA PRO A 182 14.48 -14.33 3.21
C PRO A 182 13.70 -15.57 3.66
N TYR A 183 14.05 -16.16 4.81
CA TYR A 183 13.33 -17.31 5.39
C TYR A 183 12.20 -16.90 6.33
N SER A 184 12.07 -15.64 6.66
CA SER A 184 10.91 -15.13 7.39
C SER A 184 9.62 -15.36 6.58
N ASP A 185 8.46 -15.26 7.22
CA ASP A 185 7.21 -15.48 6.50
C ASP A 185 7.00 -14.41 5.41
N ILE A 186 7.36 -13.14 5.66
CA ILE A 186 7.31 -12.09 4.62
C ILE A 186 8.38 -12.31 3.52
N GLY A 187 9.53 -12.85 3.85
CA GLY A 187 10.54 -13.26 2.85
C GLY A 187 10.02 -14.39 1.97
N GLN A 188 9.24 -15.31 2.51
CA GLN A 188 8.57 -16.34 1.73
C GLN A 188 7.42 -15.78 0.87
N VAL A 189 6.75 -14.69 1.29
CA VAL A 189 5.80 -13.95 0.43
C VAL A 189 6.50 -13.45 -0.82
N ASP A 190 7.70 -12.88 -0.73
CA ASP A 190 8.47 -12.40 -1.88
C ASP A 190 8.68 -13.52 -2.93
N VAL A 191 8.94 -14.75 -2.46
CA VAL A 191 9.10 -15.92 -3.35
C VAL A 191 7.76 -16.40 -3.88
N ALA A 192 6.76 -16.54 -3.00
CA ALA A 192 5.41 -16.99 -3.37
C ALA A 192 4.74 -16.07 -4.40
N THR A 193 4.93 -14.77 -4.28
CA THR A 193 4.42 -13.78 -5.24
C THR A 193 5.23 -13.71 -6.53
N GLY A 194 6.38 -14.35 -6.57
CA GLY A 194 7.33 -14.24 -7.68
C GLY A 194 8.02 -12.89 -7.76
N TRP A 195 7.94 -12.05 -6.72
CA TRP A 195 8.67 -10.80 -6.62
C TRP A 195 10.17 -11.04 -6.59
N LYS A 196 10.59 -12.07 -5.89
CA LYS A 196 11.99 -12.52 -5.86
C LYS A 196 12.12 -13.99 -6.22
N PRO A 197 13.23 -14.41 -6.81
CA PRO A 197 13.54 -15.82 -6.96
C PRO A 197 13.86 -16.43 -5.59
N VAL A 198 13.84 -17.76 -5.53
CA VAL A 198 14.44 -18.48 -4.39
C VAL A 198 15.87 -17.99 -4.19
N PRO A 199 16.25 -17.58 -2.95
CA PRO A 199 17.56 -17.02 -2.69
C PRO A 199 18.70 -17.98 -3.09
N PRO A 200 19.77 -17.52 -3.76
CA PRO A 200 20.91 -18.37 -4.10
C PRO A 200 21.53 -19.00 -2.86
N GLY A 201 21.83 -20.30 -2.93
CA GLY A 201 22.41 -21.04 -1.81
C GLY A 201 21.41 -21.45 -0.72
N SER A 202 20.11 -21.33 -0.97
CA SER A 202 19.07 -21.83 -0.07
C SER A 202 19.24 -23.32 0.19
N ASP A 203 18.85 -23.74 1.41
CA ASP A 203 18.81 -25.16 1.78
C ASP A 203 17.91 -25.92 0.80
N PRO A 204 18.40 -26.93 0.07
CA PRO A 204 17.59 -27.74 -0.83
C PRO A 204 16.44 -28.48 -0.14
N ALA A 205 16.52 -28.67 1.18
CA ALA A 205 15.46 -29.31 1.96
C ALA A 205 14.32 -28.34 2.33
N PHE A 206 14.57 -27.03 2.24
CA PHE A 206 13.54 -26.01 2.52
C PHE A 206 12.53 -25.95 1.38
N ARG A 207 11.27 -26.14 1.71
CA ARG A 207 10.19 -26.10 0.71
C ARG A 207 9.60 -24.70 0.58
N TRP A 208 10.04 -24.00 -0.45
CA TRP A 208 9.52 -22.68 -0.80
C TRP A 208 8.09 -22.78 -1.35
N PRO A 209 7.17 -21.87 -0.93
CA PRO A 209 5.83 -21.81 -1.50
C PRO A 209 5.89 -21.36 -2.96
N SER A 210 5.06 -21.97 -3.82
CA SER A 210 5.01 -21.65 -5.25
C SER A 210 4.06 -20.51 -5.59
N HIS A 211 3.09 -20.21 -4.71
CA HIS A 211 2.12 -19.14 -4.85
C HIS A 211 1.54 -18.76 -3.47
N ILE A 212 0.85 -17.60 -3.40
CA ILE A 212 0.36 -17.02 -2.15
C ILE A 212 -0.55 -17.99 -1.37
N PHE A 213 -1.49 -18.64 -2.05
CA PHE A 213 -2.43 -19.53 -1.36
C PHE A 213 -1.75 -20.77 -0.75
N GLU A 214 -0.70 -21.31 -1.38
CA GLU A 214 0.12 -22.38 -0.80
C GLU A 214 0.81 -21.92 0.49
N LEU A 215 1.37 -20.70 0.50
CA LEU A 215 1.95 -20.12 1.71
C LEU A 215 0.90 -20.01 2.83
N ILE A 216 -0.28 -19.45 2.52
CA ILE A 216 -1.39 -19.32 3.49
C ILE A 216 -1.75 -20.68 4.08
N LEU A 217 -1.90 -21.70 3.26
CA LEU A 217 -2.19 -23.06 3.75
C LEU A 217 -1.05 -23.66 4.58
N GLY A 218 0.16 -23.15 4.44
CA GLY A 218 1.34 -23.55 5.23
C GLY A 218 1.39 -22.96 6.64
N LEU A 219 0.74 -21.84 6.90
CA LEU A 219 0.75 -21.13 8.18
C LEU A 219 -0.20 -21.81 9.20
N LYS A 220 0.33 -22.76 9.97
CA LYS A 220 -0.46 -23.63 10.87
C LYS A 220 -0.55 -23.12 12.30
N GLU A 221 0.38 -22.27 12.72
CA GLU A 221 0.58 -21.93 14.11
C GLU A 221 -0.09 -20.61 14.51
N LYS A 222 -0.44 -20.53 15.78
CA LYS A 222 -0.88 -19.29 16.43
C LYS A 222 0.13 -18.88 17.50
N SER A 223 0.46 -17.60 17.56
CA SER A 223 1.27 -17.01 18.60
C SER A 223 0.45 -16.55 19.81
N ARG A 224 -0.86 -16.31 19.59
CA ARG A 224 -1.80 -15.80 20.62
C ARG A 224 -3.26 -16.09 20.24
N PRO A 225 -4.23 -15.90 21.17
CA PRO A 225 -5.65 -15.92 20.82
C PRO A 225 -6.01 -14.83 19.80
N HIS A 226 -6.97 -15.10 18.92
CA HIS A 226 -7.53 -14.11 18.02
C HIS A 226 -8.17 -12.96 18.79
N GLY A 227 -7.99 -11.73 18.31
CA GLY A 227 -8.49 -10.51 18.95
C GLY A 227 -7.66 -10.00 20.14
N ALA A 228 -6.62 -10.73 20.57
CA ALA A 228 -5.87 -10.38 21.78
C ALA A 228 -5.00 -9.14 21.63
N ALA A 229 -4.40 -8.91 20.46
CA ALA A 229 -3.54 -7.75 20.18
C ALA A 229 -3.39 -7.53 18.68
N PHE A 230 -3.11 -6.27 18.32
CA PHE A 230 -2.67 -5.91 16.97
C PHE A 230 -1.25 -6.45 16.74
N GLU A 231 -1.02 -6.99 15.57
CA GLU A 231 0.30 -7.28 15.04
C GLU A 231 0.21 -7.23 13.51
N TYR A 232 0.99 -6.36 12.89
CA TYR A 232 0.95 -6.18 11.45
C TYR A 232 1.38 -7.45 10.73
N ARG A 233 0.55 -7.93 9.80
CA ARG A 233 0.80 -9.15 9.00
C ARG A 233 0.30 -8.92 7.58
N SER A 234 1.21 -8.77 6.65
CA SER A 234 0.87 -8.48 5.26
C SER A 234 -0.08 -9.50 4.66
N ILE A 235 0.17 -10.78 4.91
CA ILE A 235 -0.60 -11.91 4.38
C ILE A 235 -2.10 -11.89 4.71
N GLU A 236 -2.52 -11.15 5.75
CA GLU A 236 -3.94 -11.01 6.12
C GLU A 236 -4.76 -10.40 4.98
N THR A 237 -4.18 -9.48 4.21
CA THR A 237 -4.88 -8.85 3.08
C THR A 237 -5.12 -9.83 1.94
N ASP A 238 -4.20 -10.76 1.71
CA ASP A 238 -4.38 -11.78 0.69
C ASP A 238 -5.47 -12.78 1.08
N VAL A 239 -5.59 -13.10 2.38
CA VAL A 239 -6.75 -13.88 2.89
C VAL A 239 -8.06 -13.14 2.59
N LEU A 240 -8.13 -11.82 2.82
CA LEU A 240 -9.32 -11.02 2.50
C LEU A 240 -9.61 -11.05 0.99
N ALA A 241 -8.58 -10.96 0.14
CA ALA A 241 -8.72 -11.03 -1.30
C ALA A 241 -9.33 -12.37 -1.75
N PHE A 242 -8.88 -13.49 -1.18
CA PHE A 242 -9.46 -14.81 -1.47
C PHE A 242 -10.91 -14.94 -1.01
N ILE A 243 -11.29 -14.33 0.12
CA ILE A 243 -12.69 -14.25 0.55
C ILE A 243 -13.51 -13.48 -0.51
N MET A 244 -13.00 -12.30 -0.96
CA MET A 244 -13.68 -11.48 -1.98
C MET A 244 -13.89 -12.26 -3.28
N GLU A 245 -12.85 -12.92 -3.77
CA GLU A 245 -12.93 -13.75 -5.00
C GLU A 245 -13.95 -14.87 -4.84
N ARG A 246 -13.96 -15.55 -3.69
CA ARG A 246 -14.88 -16.65 -3.39
C ARG A 246 -16.34 -16.23 -3.40
N VAL A 247 -16.68 -15.14 -2.72
CA VAL A 247 -18.09 -14.68 -2.59
C VAL A 247 -18.61 -14.02 -3.85
N SER A 248 -17.72 -13.42 -4.65
CA SER A 248 -18.12 -12.69 -5.87
C SER A 248 -18.03 -13.52 -7.15
N GLY A 249 -17.23 -14.59 -7.15
CA GLY A 249 -16.90 -15.35 -8.37
C GLY A 249 -16.03 -14.56 -9.36
N LYS A 250 -15.39 -13.46 -8.94
CA LYS A 250 -14.57 -12.57 -9.76
C LYS A 250 -13.14 -12.49 -9.22
N ARG A 251 -12.16 -12.30 -10.10
CA ARG A 251 -10.79 -12.03 -9.69
C ARG A 251 -10.65 -10.65 -9.04
N LEU A 252 -9.73 -10.50 -8.10
CA LEU A 252 -9.53 -9.26 -7.35
C LEU A 252 -9.38 -8.04 -8.27
N ALA A 253 -8.54 -8.11 -9.31
CA ALA A 253 -8.33 -6.99 -10.23
C ALA A 253 -9.62 -6.57 -10.95
N GLN A 254 -10.48 -7.54 -11.32
CA GLN A 254 -11.79 -7.27 -11.90
C GLN A 254 -12.72 -6.59 -10.88
N LEU A 255 -12.74 -7.08 -9.64
CA LEU A 255 -13.53 -6.47 -8.55
C LEU A 255 -13.11 -5.03 -8.31
N VAL A 256 -11.81 -4.78 -8.15
CA VAL A 256 -11.29 -3.41 -7.94
C VAL A 256 -11.64 -2.51 -9.13
N SER A 257 -11.54 -3.03 -10.36
CA SER A 257 -11.96 -2.30 -11.56
C SER A 257 -13.44 -1.92 -11.51
N GLU A 258 -14.33 -2.90 -11.36
CA GLU A 258 -15.79 -2.69 -11.49
C GLU A 258 -16.39 -1.94 -10.30
N GLU A 259 -15.89 -2.21 -9.09
CA GLU A 259 -16.48 -1.70 -7.88
C GLU A 259 -15.88 -0.36 -7.42
N LEU A 260 -14.66 -0.08 -7.79
CA LEU A 260 -13.95 1.10 -7.34
C LEU A 260 -13.39 1.94 -8.50
N TRP A 261 -12.49 1.40 -9.31
CA TRP A 261 -11.65 2.19 -10.21
C TRP A 261 -12.44 2.86 -11.34
N GLN A 262 -13.40 2.16 -11.93
CA GLN A 262 -14.30 2.71 -12.94
C GLN A 262 -15.21 3.83 -12.39
N LYS A 263 -15.53 3.77 -11.09
CA LYS A 263 -16.40 4.75 -10.41
C LYS A 263 -15.62 5.94 -9.88
N LEU A 264 -14.31 5.76 -9.68
CA LEU A 264 -13.40 6.79 -9.19
C LEU A 264 -13.18 7.93 -10.22
N GLY A 265 -13.38 7.64 -11.49
CA GLY A 265 -13.03 8.57 -12.57
C GLY A 265 -11.53 8.74 -12.74
N ALA A 266 -10.78 7.64 -12.60
CA ALA A 266 -9.33 7.61 -12.70
C ALA A 266 -8.82 8.11 -14.07
N ASP A 267 -7.63 8.72 -14.07
CA ASP A 267 -6.98 9.15 -15.32
C ASP A 267 -6.44 7.96 -16.10
N GLU A 268 -5.87 6.98 -15.41
CA GLU A 268 -5.22 5.81 -16.01
C GLU A 268 -5.74 4.50 -15.40
N SER A 269 -5.64 3.41 -16.15
CA SER A 269 -5.81 2.08 -15.59
C SER A 269 -4.69 1.82 -14.58
N ALA A 270 -5.04 1.15 -13.47
CA ALA A 270 -4.08 0.64 -12.50
C ALA A 270 -3.69 -0.80 -12.83
N CYS A 271 -2.82 -1.41 -12.04
CA CYS A 271 -2.54 -2.84 -12.13
C CYS A 271 -2.14 -3.42 -10.77
N PHE A 272 -2.30 -4.73 -10.63
CA PHE A 272 -1.66 -5.52 -9.58
C PHE A 272 -0.54 -6.37 -10.19
N THR A 273 0.54 -6.60 -9.44
CA THR A 273 1.41 -7.74 -9.70
C THR A 273 0.64 -9.03 -9.40
N VAL A 274 1.01 -10.12 -10.06
CA VAL A 274 0.38 -11.44 -9.86
C VAL A 274 1.42 -12.49 -9.56
N ASP A 275 1.04 -13.47 -8.74
CA ASP A 275 1.85 -14.66 -8.47
C ASP A 275 1.81 -15.67 -9.64
N SER A 276 2.51 -16.80 -9.47
CA SER A 276 2.59 -17.85 -10.51
C SER A 276 1.24 -18.53 -10.82
N ALA A 277 0.30 -18.51 -9.88
CA ALA A 277 -1.06 -19.01 -10.07
C ALA A 277 -2.00 -17.95 -10.68
N GLY A 278 -1.52 -16.70 -10.84
CA GLY A 278 -2.26 -15.57 -11.38
C GLY A 278 -3.11 -14.84 -10.35
N TYR A 279 -2.92 -15.06 -9.07
CA TYR A 279 -3.56 -14.26 -8.02
C TYR A 279 -2.91 -12.89 -7.91
N ALA A 280 -3.73 -11.86 -7.77
CA ALA A 280 -3.24 -10.51 -7.53
C ALA A 280 -2.64 -10.39 -6.13
N VAL A 281 -1.46 -9.78 -6.02
CA VAL A 281 -0.76 -9.53 -4.75
C VAL A 281 -1.47 -8.38 -4.03
N ALA A 282 -2.46 -8.73 -3.21
CA ALA A 282 -3.37 -7.77 -2.59
C ALA A 282 -2.71 -6.93 -1.50
N ASP A 283 -1.69 -7.49 -0.87
CA ASP A 283 -1.01 -6.88 0.28
C ASP A 283 -0.03 -5.76 -0.10
N GLY A 284 0.46 -5.74 -1.38
CA GLY A 284 1.50 -4.78 -1.78
C GLY A 284 1.61 -4.51 -3.28
N GLY A 285 0.97 -5.31 -4.14
CA GLY A 285 1.23 -5.33 -5.58
C GLY A 285 0.47 -4.30 -6.42
N PHE A 286 -0.26 -3.36 -5.83
CA PHE A 286 -1.05 -2.38 -6.55
C PHE A 286 -0.19 -1.23 -7.09
N ASN A 287 -0.49 -0.75 -8.30
CA ASN A 287 0.22 0.35 -8.96
C ASN A 287 -0.79 1.30 -9.59
N ALA A 288 -0.67 2.59 -9.30
CA ALA A 288 -1.50 3.65 -9.88
C ALA A 288 -0.73 4.95 -10.05
N THR A 289 -1.33 5.94 -10.71
CA THR A 289 -0.72 7.26 -10.84
C THR A 289 -0.85 8.07 -9.55
N LEU A 290 0.01 9.07 -9.37
CA LEU A 290 -0.04 9.98 -8.23
C LEU A 290 -1.43 10.60 -8.04
N ARG A 291 -2.03 11.10 -9.13
CA ARG A 291 -3.37 11.72 -9.11
C ARG A 291 -4.47 10.71 -8.81
N ASP A 292 -4.34 9.47 -9.24
CA ASP A 292 -5.36 8.46 -9.00
C ASP A 292 -5.32 7.96 -7.54
N TYR A 293 -4.14 7.92 -6.91
CA TYR A 293 -4.04 7.78 -5.46
C TYR A 293 -4.68 8.98 -4.74
N GLY A 294 -4.52 10.21 -5.27
CA GLY A 294 -5.20 11.39 -4.75
C GLY A 294 -6.71 11.29 -4.84
N ARG A 295 -7.26 10.83 -5.98
CA ARG A 295 -8.70 10.59 -6.15
C ARG A 295 -9.22 9.54 -5.19
N PHE A 296 -8.46 8.47 -4.99
CA PHE A 296 -8.81 7.46 -3.99
C PHE A 296 -8.87 8.07 -2.59
N GLY A 297 -7.85 8.83 -2.19
CA GLY A 297 -7.87 9.55 -0.92
C GLY A 297 -9.06 10.52 -0.79
N GLN A 298 -9.38 11.26 -1.86
CA GLN A 298 -10.53 12.16 -1.88
C GLN A 298 -11.86 11.42 -1.76
N LEU A 299 -12.01 10.28 -2.44
CA LEU A 299 -13.19 9.42 -2.30
C LEU A 299 -13.41 9.00 -0.84
N ILE A 300 -12.35 8.63 -0.14
CA ILE A 300 -12.42 8.26 1.28
C ILE A 300 -12.79 9.49 2.11
N LEU A 301 -12.16 10.66 1.87
CA LEU A 301 -12.47 11.92 2.53
C LEU A 301 -13.95 12.33 2.35
N ASP A 302 -14.51 12.06 1.19
CA ASP A 302 -15.93 12.29 0.85
C ASP A 302 -16.87 11.21 1.43
N ASN A 303 -16.43 10.51 2.49
CA ASN A 303 -17.13 9.41 3.13
C ASN A 303 -17.59 8.33 2.13
N GLY A 304 -16.69 8.00 1.21
CA GLY A 304 -16.88 6.96 0.21
C GLY A 304 -17.62 7.39 -1.05
N GLY A 305 -18.07 8.66 -1.15
CA GLY A 305 -18.63 9.25 -2.37
C GLY A 305 -19.77 8.46 -3.01
N GLY A 306 -20.56 7.69 -2.23
CA GLY A 306 -21.60 6.80 -2.72
C GLY A 306 -21.06 5.50 -3.36
N VAL A 307 -19.77 5.27 -3.37
CA VAL A 307 -19.12 4.05 -3.90
C VAL A 307 -18.77 3.11 -2.75
N VAL A 308 -18.02 3.59 -1.76
CA VAL A 308 -17.72 2.85 -0.53
C VAL A 308 -18.77 3.23 0.52
N PRO A 309 -19.36 2.29 1.28
CA PRO A 309 -20.36 2.63 2.28
C PRO A 309 -19.84 3.61 3.33
N ALA A 310 -20.59 4.68 3.62
CA ALA A 310 -20.20 5.70 4.61
C ALA A 310 -20.02 5.08 6.02
N ASP A 311 -20.86 4.11 6.38
CA ASP A 311 -20.77 3.40 7.66
C ASP A 311 -19.46 2.61 7.77
N TRP A 312 -18.94 2.08 6.65
CA TRP A 312 -17.64 1.42 6.62
C TRP A 312 -16.52 2.40 6.92
N ILE A 313 -16.55 3.58 6.29
CA ILE A 313 -15.55 4.63 6.53
C ILE A 313 -15.62 5.09 8.00
N GLU A 314 -16.80 5.36 8.53
CA GLU A 314 -16.97 5.80 9.91
C GLU A 314 -16.53 4.71 10.92
N ALA A 315 -16.87 3.46 10.68
CA ALA A 315 -16.39 2.34 11.48
C ALA A 315 -14.85 2.24 11.47
N THR A 316 -14.23 2.48 10.31
CA THR A 316 -12.77 2.49 10.14
C THR A 316 -12.14 3.60 10.98
N ARG A 317 -12.67 4.83 10.92
CA ARG A 317 -12.17 5.99 11.68
C ARG A 317 -12.30 5.84 13.19
N ASN A 318 -13.16 4.96 13.67
CA ASN A 318 -13.38 4.68 15.08
C ASN A 318 -12.58 3.52 15.66
N GLY A 319 -11.61 2.97 14.90
CA GLY A 319 -10.71 1.93 15.39
C GLY A 319 -9.90 2.41 16.59
N ARG A 320 -9.65 1.51 17.55
CA ARG A 320 -8.87 1.80 18.76
C ARG A 320 -7.99 0.59 19.10
N HIS A 321 -6.74 0.87 19.37
CA HIS A 321 -5.79 -0.05 19.98
C HIS A 321 -5.15 0.59 21.21
N GLY A 322 -4.32 -0.15 21.95
CA GLY A 322 -3.63 0.37 23.12
C GLY A 322 -2.47 1.31 22.77
N PRO A 323 -1.85 1.95 23.77
CA PRO A 323 -0.67 2.78 23.61
C PRO A 323 0.52 1.96 23.06
N ASP A 324 1.56 2.67 22.63
CA ASP A 324 2.80 2.08 22.07
C ASP A 324 2.57 1.24 20.80
N PHE A 325 1.58 1.64 20.03
CA PHE A 325 1.16 0.94 18.84
C PHE A 325 2.26 0.84 17.77
N SER A 326 3.00 1.91 17.54
CA SER A 326 4.10 1.95 16.58
C SER A 326 5.09 3.08 16.93
N PRO A 327 6.42 2.87 16.81
CA PRO A 327 7.40 3.94 17.09
C PRO A 327 7.20 5.21 16.26
N SER A 328 6.68 5.10 15.03
CA SER A 328 6.37 6.26 14.18
C SER A 328 4.94 6.78 14.36
N LEU A 329 4.14 6.14 15.20
CA LEU A 329 2.73 6.46 15.39
C LEU A 329 2.27 5.97 16.78
N PRO A 330 2.84 6.49 17.88
CA PRO A 330 2.62 5.96 19.22
C PRO A 330 1.16 6.07 19.70
N GLU A 331 0.45 7.12 19.30
CA GLU A 331 -0.98 7.33 19.60
C GLU A 331 -1.91 6.70 18.56
N GLY A 332 -1.35 6.02 17.57
CA GLY A 332 -2.09 5.51 16.43
C GLY A 332 -2.98 4.31 16.72
N SER A 333 -3.70 3.92 15.71
CA SER A 333 -4.54 2.72 15.72
C SER A 333 -4.61 2.11 14.31
N TYR A 334 -5.30 0.98 14.19
CA TYR A 334 -5.50 0.28 12.92
C TYR A 334 -6.90 -0.31 12.86
N ARG A 335 -7.59 -0.13 11.75
CA ARG A 335 -8.91 -0.72 11.53
C ARG A 335 -9.18 -0.91 10.05
N ASN A 336 -9.77 -2.03 9.67
CA ASN A 336 -10.18 -2.31 8.29
C ASN A 336 -9.08 -2.02 7.27
N GLN A 337 -7.84 -2.42 7.56
CA GLN A 337 -6.66 -2.22 6.71
C GLN A 337 -6.25 -0.74 6.49
N PHE A 338 -6.67 0.17 7.39
CA PHE A 338 -6.22 1.55 7.44
C PHE A 338 -5.51 1.85 8.77
N TRP A 339 -4.48 2.67 8.69
CA TRP A 339 -3.86 3.28 9.85
C TRP A 339 -4.68 4.50 10.27
N ILE A 340 -4.84 4.69 11.56
CA ILE A 340 -5.48 5.88 12.16
C ILE A 340 -4.38 6.63 12.86
N GLU A 341 -4.20 7.93 12.55
CA GLU A 341 -3.07 8.70 13.03
C GLU A 341 -3.12 8.91 14.54
N ASP A 342 -4.23 9.44 15.02
CA ASP A 342 -4.52 9.56 16.44
C ASP A 342 -6.04 9.54 16.71
N PRO A 343 -6.46 9.23 17.96
CA PRO A 343 -7.88 9.13 18.30
C PRO A 343 -8.68 10.44 18.24
N ARG A 344 -8.00 11.59 18.20
CA ARG A 344 -8.64 12.93 18.21
C ARG A 344 -9.00 13.35 16.80
N SER A 345 -8.02 13.44 15.91
CA SER A 345 -8.24 13.81 14.51
C SER A 345 -8.98 12.71 13.74
N ARG A 346 -8.74 11.45 14.10
CA ARG A 346 -9.23 10.27 13.39
C ARG A 346 -8.88 10.31 11.90
N ALA A 347 -7.77 10.99 11.55
CA ALA A 347 -7.23 11.00 10.21
C ALA A 347 -6.82 9.59 9.79
N LEU A 348 -7.19 9.20 8.58
CA LEU A 348 -6.81 7.90 8.03
C LEU A 348 -5.55 8.00 7.21
N MET A 349 -4.76 6.93 7.24
CA MET A 349 -3.59 6.80 6.41
C MET A 349 -3.54 5.44 5.72
N CYS A 350 -3.15 5.46 4.44
CA CYS A 350 -2.64 4.29 3.77
C CYS A 350 -1.11 4.40 3.78
N ARG A 351 -0.41 3.42 4.36
CA ARG A 351 1.06 3.46 4.49
C ARG A 351 1.68 2.25 3.80
N GLY A 352 2.82 2.46 3.18
CA GLY A 352 3.62 1.41 2.58
C GLY A 352 5.11 1.59 2.89
N VAL A 353 5.85 0.49 2.93
CA VAL A 353 7.31 0.52 3.05
C VAL A 353 7.92 1.38 1.94
N PHE A 354 9.16 1.82 2.12
CA PHE A 354 9.88 2.75 1.24
C PHE A 354 9.23 4.15 1.13
N GLY A 355 8.35 4.52 2.08
CA GLY A 355 7.83 5.87 2.21
C GLY A 355 6.56 6.18 1.42
N GLN A 356 5.77 5.17 1.07
CA GLN A 356 4.46 5.38 0.46
C GLN A 356 3.45 5.88 1.50
N LEU A 357 2.69 6.92 1.17
CA LEU A 357 1.69 7.50 2.06
C LEU A 357 0.52 8.09 1.27
N ILE A 358 -0.70 7.81 1.73
CA ILE A 358 -1.88 8.65 1.51
C ILE A 358 -2.37 9.06 2.90
N HIS A 359 -2.36 10.35 3.20
CA HIS A 359 -2.89 10.91 4.44
C HIS A 359 -4.22 11.60 4.13
N ILE A 360 -5.25 11.34 4.93
CA ILE A 360 -6.63 11.78 4.67
C ILE A 360 -7.16 12.40 5.96
N ASP A 361 -7.38 13.71 5.95
CA ASP A 361 -7.78 14.46 7.13
C ASP A 361 -9.07 15.24 6.89
N TRP A 362 -10.10 14.94 7.67
CA TRP A 362 -11.41 15.57 7.60
C TRP A 362 -11.45 16.96 8.22
N ASP A 363 -10.61 17.21 9.22
CA ASP A 363 -10.61 18.51 9.93
C ASP A 363 -10.06 19.62 9.01
N THR A 364 -9.06 19.31 8.22
CA THR A 364 -8.44 20.24 7.25
C THR A 364 -8.96 20.07 5.82
N LYS A 365 -9.80 19.04 5.58
CA LYS A 365 -10.28 18.63 4.26
C LYS A 365 -9.16 18.41 3.26
N MET A 366 -8.10 17.76 3.72
CA MET A 366 -6.87 17.59 2.97
C MET A 366 -6.57 16.12 2.70
N VAL A 367 -6.06 15.88 1.49
CA VAL A 367 -5.43 14.61 1.11
C VAL A 367 -4.01 14.89 0.69
N VAL A 368 -3.05 14.19 1.29
CA VAL A 368 -1.66 14.24 0.87
C VAL A 368 -1.23 12.87 0.37
N VAL A 369 -0.68 12.83 -0.83
CA VAL A 369 -0.07 11.61 -1.39
C VAL A 369 1.42 11.81 -1.53
N LYS A 370 2.20 10.89 -0.99
CA LYS A 370 3.65 10.82 -1.17
C LYS A 370 4.02 9.46 -1.70
N LEU A 371 4.68 9.44 -2.85
CA LEU A 371 5.29 8.27 -3.45
C LEU A 371 6.80 8.43 -3.36
N SER A 372 7.49 7.39 -2.92
CA SER A 372 8.92 7.46 -2.61
C SER A 372 9.62 6.14 -2.87
N SER A 373 10.94 6.20 -2.86
CA SER A 373 11.80 5.03 -2.99
C SER A 373 12.96 5.12 -1.99
N TYR A 374 12.63 5.08 -0.68
CA TYR A 374 13.62 5.09 0.41
C TYR A 374 14.69 4.00 0.19
N PRO A 375 15.91 4.21 0.66
CA PRO A 375 16.95 3.18 0.57
C PRO A 375 16.69 1.95 1.45
N ASN A 376 15.83 2.08 2.47
CA ASN A 376 15.47 1.01 3.40
C ASN A 376 13.95 0.81 3.41
N PHE A 377 13.48 -0.39 3.74
CA PHE A 377 12.06 -0.72 3.86
C PHE A 377 11.32 0.25 4.80
N THR A 378 11.92 0.52 5.96
CA THR A 378 11.40 1.45 6.94
C THR A 378 12.46 2.47 7.34
N ASN A 379 12.03 3.71 7.53
CA ASN A 379 12.84 4.78 8.10
C ASN A 379 11.94 5.63 9.00
N VAL A 380 12.06 5.43 10.30
CA VAL A 380 11.21 6.10 11.29
C VAL A 380 11.43 7.62 11.25
N ALA A 381 12.68 8.09 11.12
CA ALA A 381 12.98 9.51 11.05
C ALA A 381 12.32 10.18 9.84
N TYR A 382 12.42 9.58 8.64
CA TYR A 382 11.75 10.06 7.44
C TYR A 382 10.22 10.06 7.58
N SER A 383 9.66 9.02 8.19
CA SER A 383 8.21 8.91 8.41
C SER A 383 7.70 9.99 9.35
N VAL A 384 8.40 10.23 10.47
CA VAL A 384 8.06 11.27 11.44
C VAL A 384 8.18 12.66 10.81
N ALA A 385 9.28 12.96 10.12
CA ALA A 385 9.46 14.23 9.42
C ALA A 385 8.37 14.46 8.37
N THR A 386 7.99 13.41 7.61
CA THR A 386 6.90 13.48 6.63
C THR A 386 5.57 13.82 7.30
N LEU A 387 5.18 13.17 8.40
CA LEU A 387 3.92 13.47 9.10
C LEU A 387 3.91 14.89 9.69
N LYS A 388 5.01 15.33 10.32
CA LYS A 388 5.14 16.73 10.79
C LYS A 388 4.95 17.73 9.63
N THR A 389 5.50 17.39 8.47
CA THR A 389 5.36 18.23 7.27
C THR A 389 3.92 18.26 6.74
N VAL A 390 3.22 17.13 6.76
CA VAL A 390 1.78 17.08 6.42
C VAL A 390 0.99 18.04 7.34
N HIS A 391 1.28 18.04 8.64
CA HIS A 391 0.63 18.98 9.59
C HIS A 391 1.04 20.45 9.34
N ALA A 392 2.30 20.71 8.98
CA ALA A 392 2.72 22.07 8.62
C ALA A 392 2.02 22.59 7.37
N ILE A 393 1.81 21.75 6.35
CA ILE A 393 1.05 22.08 5.13
C ILE A 393 -0.41 22.40 5.48
N ALA A 394 -1.02 21.69 6.42
CA ALA A 394 -2.40 21.91 6.84
C ALA A 394 -2.62 23.28 7.48
N LEU A 395 -1.57 23.87 8.07
CA LEU A 395 -1.59 25.18 8.72
C LEU A 395 -1.21 26.34 7.78
N ALA A 396 -0.66 26.05 6.59
CA ALA A 396 -0.24 27.02 5.60
C ALA A 396 -1.40 27.38 4.63
#